data_675a60ac12c388bb859c49adbada0eba
#
_entry.id   675a60ac12c388bb859c49adbada0eba
#
_cell.length_a   1.000
_cell.length_b   1.000
_cell.length_c   1.000
_cell.angle_alpha   90.00
_cell.angle_beta   90.00
_cell.angle_gamma   90.00
#
_symmetry.space_group_name_H-M   'P 1'
#
loop_
_entity.id
_entity.type
_entity.pdbx_description
1 polymer ?
#
loop_
_entity_poly.entity_id
_entity_poly.type
_entity_poly.pdbx_seq_one_letter_code
_entity_poly.pdbx_strand_id
1 'polypeptide(L)'
;ELAGKFYVTERSIRYNIEKINQVLELLNFNTIQKTKKGCLTLSKNQNLNKMLDFLKELEILLPYERMEILKLTLALDPNGLNINRLYKKLEVSRTTLKKDFDEVKRELSQSGLLVEQVKKGGLQISGEYEDIEKFRIKFLMKYLQLYLDNRPGKSFEKIILNMMKDIFRLNNPGLVKKFIKNVAKNLEIIISDEPFGIIASYMLIVILNNKSGKENLQEPAVTEERFLKETDEYRSIIKHISEIEMAEEIKFKNTQI
;
A
#
# COMPACT_ATOMS: atom_id res chain seq x y z
N GLU A 1 -15.73 -27.35 10.24
CA GLU A 1 -14.46 -26.87 10.82
C GLU A 1 -13.75 -25.90 9.89
N LEU A 2 -13.36 -26.29 8.66
CA LEU A 2 -12.72 -25.36 7.71
C LEU A 2 -13.61 -24.16 7.33
N ALA A 3 -14.90 -24.40 7.10
CA ALA A 3 -15.86 -23.35 6.79
C ALA A 3 -15.93 -22.27 7.88
N GLY A 4 -15.94 -22.69 9.15
CA GLY A 4 -15.87 -21.77 10.28
C GLY A 4 -14.52 -21.06 10.39
N LYS A 5 -13.41 -21.77 10.16
CA LYS A 5 -12.06 -21.19 10.23
C LYS A 5 -11.81 -20.11 9.15
N PHE A 6 -12.41 -20.26 7.97
CA PHE A 6 -12.27 -19.31 6.86
C PHE A 6 -13.48 -18.39 6.67
N TYR A 7 -14.46 -18.41 7.59
CA TYR A 7 -15.68 -17.60 7.51
C TYR A 7 -16.41 -17.69 6.17
N VAL A 8 -16.48 -18.90 5.60
CA VAL A 8 -17.15 -19.19 4.32
C VAL A 8 -18.13 -20.35 4.47
N THR A 9 -19.01 -20.54 3.47
CA THR A 9 -19.93 -21.69 3.46
C THR A 9 -19.21 -23.00 3.12
N GLU A 10 -19.75 -24.15 3.57
CA GLU A 10 -19.23 -25.46 3.18
C GLU A 10 -19.21 -25.67 1.66
N ARG A 11 -20.19 -25.09 0.96
CA ARG A 11 -20.25 -25.12 -0.50
C ARG A 11 -19.07 -24.39 -1.11
N SER A 12 -18.68 -23.25 -0.55
CA SER A 12 -17.48 -22.51 -0.99
C SER A 12 -16.20 -23.30 -0.76
N ILE A 13 -16.09 -24.01 0.39
CA ILE A 13 -14.94 -24.88 0.67
C ILE A 13 -14.84 -25.99 -0.38
N ARG A 14 -15.96 -26.69 -0.66
CA ARG A 14 -15.97 -27.77 -1.67
C ARG A 14 -15.53 -27.26 -3.04
N TYR A 15 -16.10 -26.14 -3.48
CA TYR A 15 -15.76 -25.51 -4.76
C TYR A 15 -14.29 -25.13 -4.83
N ASN A 16 -13.73 -24.56 -3.76
CA ASN A 16 -12.33 -24.19 -3.71
C ASN A 16 -11.41 -25.43 -3.75
N ILE A 17 -11.79 -26.51 -3.06
CA ILE A 17 -11.03 -27.78 -3.11
C ILE A 17 -11.04 -28.37 -4.53
N GLU A 18 -12.18 -28.35 -5.21
CA GLU A 18 -12.26 -28.81 -6.61
C GLU A 18 -11.34 -27.99 -7.52
N LYS A 19 -11.33 -26.66 -7.38
CA LYS A 19 -10.40 -25.81 -8.14
C LYS A 19 -8.94 -26.08 -7.82
N ILE A 20 -8.60 -26.25 -6.53
CA ILE A 20 -7.25 -26.61 -6.12
C ILE A 20 -6.84 -27.96 -6.73
N ASN A 21 -7.75 -28.95 -6.72
CA ASN A 21 -7.49 -30.25 -7.29
C ASN A 21 -7.26 -30.19 -8.80
N GLN A 22 -8.03 -29.38 -9.53
CA GLN A 22 -7.79 -29.16 -10.97
C GLN A 22 -6.37 -28.61 -11.24
N VAL A 23 -5.91 -27.67 -10.41
CA VAL A 23 -4.55 -27.14 -10.53
C VAL A 23 -3.51 -28.19 -10.17
N LEU A 24 -3.74 -28.97 -9.10
CA LEU A 24 -2.84 -30.05 -8.69
C LEU A 24 -2.70 -31.12 -9.79
N GLU A 25 -3.79 -31.51 -10.43
CA GLU A 25 -3.81 -32.46 -11.55
C GLU A 25 -3.01 -31.94 -12.76
N LEU A 26 -3.22 -30.67 -13.14
CA LEU A 26 -2.46 -30.04 -14.23
C LEU A 26 -0.96 -30.02 -13.98
N LEU A 27 -0.56 -30.03 -12.70
CA LEU A 27 0.83 -30.00 -12.26
C LEU A 27 1.39 -31.38 -11.94
N ASN A 28 0.63 -32.44 -12.19
CA ASN A 28 0.98 -33.82 -11.83
C ASN A 28 1.25 -34.03 -10.32
N PHE A 29 0.55 -33.26 -9.46
CA PHE A 29 0.53 -33.50 -8.01
C PHE A 29 -0.69 -34.34 -7.62
N ASN A 30 -0.59 -35.03 -6.47
CA ASN A 30 -1.73 -35.75 -5.91
C ASN A 30 -2.80 -34.77 -5.42
N THR A 31 -4.06 -35.07 -5.68
CA THR A 31 -5.20 -34.25 -5.27
C THR A 31 -5.53 -34.38 -3.80
N ILE A 32 -6.21 -33.39 -3.25
CA ILE A 32 -6.79 -33.41 -1.91
C ILE A 32 -7.95 -34.40 -1.94
N GLN A 33 -7.85 -35.46 -1.12
CA GLN A 33 -8.85 -36.51 -1.01
C GLN A 33 -9.76 -36.28 0.19
N LYS A 34 -11.04 -36.61 0.03
CA LYS A 34 -12.00 -36.61 1.15
C LYS A 34 -12.15 -38.03 1.68
N THR A 35 -11.86 -38.24 2.96
CA THR A 35 -12.05 -39.53 3.61
C THR A 35 -13.54 -39.83 3.87
N LYS A 36 -13.85 -41.11 4.13
CA LYS A 36 -15.21 -41.55 4.51
C LYS A 36 -15.76 -40.82 5.77
N LYS A 37 -14.84 -40.35 6.65
CA LYS A 37 -15.19 -39.55 7.84
C LYS A 37 -15.32 -38.06 7.59
N GLY A 38 -15.24 -37.62 6.32
CA GLY A 38 -15.36 -36.20 5.95
C GLY A 38 -14.09 -35.35 6.14
N CYS A 39 -12.99 -35.95 6.60
CA CYS A 39 -11.71 -35.26 6.72
C CYS A 39 -11.06 -35.10 5.33
N LEU A 40 -10.30 -34.05 5.16
CA LEU A 40 -9.48 -33.81 3.97
C LEU A 40 -8.06 -34.33 4.22
N THR A 41 -7.52 -35.05 3.26
CA THR A 41 -6.16 -35.59 3.35
C THR A 41 -5.38 -35.22 2.08
N LEU A 42 -4.10 -34.93 2.25
CA LEU A 42 -3.13 -34.76 1.18
C LEU A 42 -2.06 -35.83 1.36
N SER A 43 -1.58 -36.41 0.26
CA SER A 43 -0.55 -37.46 0.32
C SER A 43 0.73 -36.95 0.99
N LYS A 44 1.27 -37.74 1.93
CA LYS A 44 2.53 -37.41 2.64
C LYS A 44 3.77 -37.36 1.74
N ASN A 45 3.72 -37.98 0.57
CA ASN A 45 4.85 -38.06 -0.36
C ASN A 45 4.96 -36.86 -1.30
N GLN A 46 4.13 -35.82 -1.09
CA GLN A 46 4.23 -34.57 -1.87
C GLN A 46 5.28 -33.64 -1.27
N ASN A 47 6.14 -33.13 -2.13
CA ASN A 47 7.04 -32.04 -1.75
C ASN A 47 6.22 -30.72 -1.67
N LEU A 48 5.62 -30.48 -0.49
CA LEU A 48 4.79 -29.29 -0.22
C LEU A 48 5.55 -28.00 -0.50
N ASN A 49 6.87 -27.96 -0.28
CA ASN A 49 7.68 -26.78 -0.58
C ASN A 49 7.71 -26.51 -2.09
N LYS A 50 7.92 -27.56 -2.89
CA LYS A 50 7.92 -27.44 -4.35
C LYS A 50 6.55 -26.99 -4.89
N MET A 51 5.47 -27.49 -4.29
CA MET A 51 4.11 -27.06 -4.62
C MET A 51 3.86 -25.59 -4.20
N LEU A 52 4.31 -25.19 -3.01
CA LEU A 52 4.20 -23.80 -2.56
C LEU A 52 5.04 -22.85 -3.40
N ASP A 53 6.23 -23.26 -3.82
CA ASP A 53 7.08 -22.45 -4.70
C ASP A 53 6.44 -22.28 -6.07
N PHE A 54 5.86 -23.36 -6.61
CA PHE A 54 5.10 -23.27 -7.87
C PHE A 54 3.85 -22.38 -7.73
N LEU A 55 3.08 -22.47 -6.63
CA LEU A 55 1.95 -21.59 -6.38
C LEU A 55 2.38 -20.12 -6.24
N LYS A 56 3.58 -19.86 -5.75
CA LYS A 56 4.18 -18.52 -5.74
C LYS A 56 4.58 -18.06 -7.15
N GLU A 57 5.06 -18.97 -8.00
CA GLU A 57 5.39 -18.67 -9.40
C GLU A 57 4.15 -18.36 -10.26
N LEU A 58 2.98 -18.91 -9.90
CA LEU A 58 1.70 -18.62 -10.59
C LEU A 58 1.19 -17.20 -10.37
N GLU A 59 1.90 -16.36 -9.62
CA GLU A 59 1.56 -14.95 -9.36
C GLU A 59 0.11 -14.73 -8.87
N ILE A 60 -0.51 -15.74 -8.27
CA ILE A 60 -1.87 -15.65 -7.74
C ILE A 60 -1.85 -14.81 -6.46
N LEU A 61 -2.44 -13.63 -6.52
CA LEU A 61 -2.60 -12.76 -5.38
C LEU A 61 -3.55 -13.37 -4.35
N LEU A 62 -3.09 -13.49 -3.12
CA LEU A 62 -3.90 -13.92 -1.98
C LEU A 62 -4.92 -12.83 -1.59
N PRO A 63 -6.04 -13.17 -0.92
CA PRO A 63 -7.04 -12.18 -0.52
C PRO A 63 -6.45 -10.98 0.23
N TYR A 64 -5.55 -11.20 1.20
CA TYR A 64 -4.93 -10.13 1.95
C TYR A 64 -4.03 -9.24 1.07
N GLU A 65 -3.35 -9.80 0.06
CA GLU A 65 -2.51 -9.04 -0.88
C GLU A 65 -3.36 -8.14 -1.77
N ARG A 66 -4.52 -8.63 -2.23
CA ARG A 66 -5.47 -7.81 -2.98
C ARG A 66 -6.06 -6.69 -2.13
N MET A 67 -6.36 -6.97 -0.85
CA MET A 67 -6.83 -5.95 0.10
C MET A 67 -5.76 -4.87 0.34
N GLU A 68 -4.48 -5.24 0.43
CA GLU A 68 -3.39 -4.27 0.53
C GLU A 68 -3.28 -3.39 -0.72
N ILE A 69 -3.46 -3.96 -1.90
CA ILE A 69 -3.50 -3.19 -3.16
C ILE A 69 -4.69 -2.22 -3.20
N LEU A 70 -5.86 -2.65 -2.72
CA LEU A 70 -7.03 -1.79 -2.60
C LEU A 70 -6.77 -0.63 -1.63
N LYS A 71 -6.19 -0.89 -0.46
CA LYS A 71 -5.81 0.13 0.53
C LYS A 71 -4.78 1.10 -0.03
N LEU A 72 -3.75 0.60 -0.73
CA LEU A 72 -2.74 1.43 -1.39
C LEU A 72 -3.38 2.43 -2.35
N THR A 73 -4.27 1.93 -3.21
CA THR A 73 -4.93 2.77 -4.20
C THR A 73 -5.86 3.80 -3.55
N LEU A 74 -6.64 3.39 -2.55
CA LEU A 74 -7.54 4.29 -1.81
C LEU A 74 -6.77 5.39 -1.07
N ALA A 75 -5.62 5.03 -0.47
CA ALA A 75 -4.82 5.96 0.32
C ALA A 75 -4.07 6.98 -0.54
N LEU A 76 -3.54 6.55 -1.68
CA LEU A 76 -2.50 7.30 -2.37
C LEU A 76 -2.86 7.73 -3.80
N ASP A 77 -3.75 7.02 -4.52
CA ASP A 77 -4.05 7.41 -5.91
C ASP A 77 -4.87 8.72 -5.94
N PRO A 78 -4.32 9.83 -6.50
CA PRO A 78 -5.02 11.10 -6.59
C PRO A 78 -6.33 11.03 -7.38
N ASN A 79 -6.44 10.08 -8.32
CA ASN A 79 -7.63 9.87 -9.13
C ASN A 79 -8.67 8.98 -8.43
N GLY A 80 -8.29 8.38 -7.30
CA GLY A 80 -9.10 7.42 -6.57
C GLY A 80 -9.14 6.03 -7.19
N LEU A 81 -9.66 5.09 -6.42
CA LEU A 81 -9.80 3.70 -6.81
C LEU A 81 -10.88 3.52 -7.88
N ASN A 82 -10.50 2.99 -9.04
CA ASN A 82 -11.44 2.49 -10.04
C ASN A 82 -11.48 0.97 -10.03
N ILE A 83 -12.51 0.40 -9.41
CA ILE A 83 -12.67 -1.06 -9.27
C ILE A 83 -12.71 -1.74 -10.64
N ASN A 84 -13.37 -1.13 -11.66
CA ASN A 84 -13.48 -1.71 -12.99
C ASN A 84 -12.13 -1.75 -13.74
N ARG A 85 -11.19 -0.89 -13.39
CA ARG A 85 -9.83 -0.93 -13.93
C ARG A 85 -8.96 -1.91 -13.14
N LEU A 86 -9.14 -1.95 -11.83
CA LEU A 86 -8.28 -2.72 -10.93
C LEU A 86 -8.49 -4.24 -11.09
N TYR A 87 -9.75 -4.73 -11.21
CA TYR A 87 -9.97 -6.18 -11.35
C TYR A 87 -9.33 -6.73 -12.64
N LYS A 88 -9.29 -5.92 -13.70
CA LYS A 88 -8.60 -6.29 -14.95
C LYS A 88 -7.08 -6.33 -14.76
N LYS A 89 -6.52 -5.32 -14.06
CA LYS A 89 -5.06 -5.25 -13.79
C LYS A 89 -4.59 -6.40 -12.91
N LEU A 90 -5.43 -6.88 -11.98
CA LEU A 90 -5.12 -7.96 -11.04
C LEU A 90 -5.53 -9.36 -11.56
N GLU A 91 -6.12 -9.44 -12.74
CA GLU A 91 -6.58 -10.69 -13.36
C GLU A 91 -7.52 -11.53 -12.48
N VAL A 92 -8.34 -10.86 -11.67
CA VAL A 92 -9.31 -11.49 -10.78
C VAL A 92 -10.75 -11.21 -11.22
N SER A 93 -11.73 -12.02 -10.76
CA SER A 93 -13.12 -11.74 -11.06
C SER A 93 -13.59 -10.44 -10.37
N ARG A 94 -14.52 -9.71 -11.02
CA ARG A 94 -15.14 -8.52 -10.44
C ARG A 94 -15.83 -8.83 -9.09
N THR A 95 -16.46 -10.01 -8.98
CA THR A 95 -17.10 -10.47 -7.75
C THR A 95 -16.10 -10.71 -6.63
N THR A 96 -14.93 -11.28 -6.94
CA THR A 96 -13.86 -11.49 -5.98
C THR A 96 -13.35 -10.16 -5.44
N LEU A 97 -13.00 -9.23 -6.34
CA LEU A 97 -12.50 -7.93 -5.92
C LEU A 97 -13.52 -7.11 -5.13
N LYS A 98 -14.83 -7.24 -5.47
CA LYS A 98 -15.89 -6.59 -4.71
C LYS A 98 -15.98 -7.10 -3.28
N LYS A 99 -15.83 -8.41 -3.05
CA LYS A 99 -15.80 -8.98 -1.69
C LYS A 99 -14.61 -8.46 -0.89
N ASP A 100 -13.42 -8.45 -1.50
CA ASP A 100 -12.22 -7.92 -0.87
C ASP A 100 -12.38 -6.43 -0.53
N PHE A 101 -13.01 -5.67 -1.42
CA PHE A 101 -13.30 -4.25 -1.20
C PHE A 101 -14.32 -4.01 -0.07
N ASP A 102 -15.35 -4.83 0.04
CA ASP A 102 -16.32 -4.72 1.14
C ASP A 102 -15.66 -5.00 2.49
N GLU A 103 -14.66 -5.90 2.54
CA GLU A 103 -13.83 -6.13 3.72
C GLU A 103 -12.96 -4.90 4.04
N VAL A 104 -12.28 -4.34 3.04
CA VAL A 104 -11.47 -3.11 3.22
C VAL A 104 -12.32 -1.96 3.76
N LYS A 105 -13.54 -1.76 3.24
CA LYS A 105 -14.46 -0.74 3.77
C LYS A 105 -14.78 -0.96 5.25
N ARG A 106 -15.01 -2.22 5.64
CA ARG A 106 -15.30 -2.56 7.04
C ARG A 106 -14.10 -2.26 7.96
N GLU A 107 -12.88 -2.63 7.52
CA GLU A 107 -11.67 -2.31 8.28
C GLU A 107 -11.45 -0.80 8.42
N LEU A 108 -11.66 -0.03 7.34
CA LEU A 108 -11.54 1.43 7.37
C LEU A 108 -12.56 2.06 8.30
N SER A 109 -13.81 1.58 8.29
CA SER A 109 -14.87 2.12 9.16
C SER A 109 -14.60 1.91 10.65
N GLN A 110 -13.87 0.86 11.03
CA GLN A 110 -13.42 0.63 12.41
C GLN A 110 -12.40 1.67 12.88
N SER A 111 -11.74 2.33 11.94
CA SER A 111 -10.77 3.41 12.19
C SER A 111 -11.38 4.82 11.95
N GLY A 112 -12.70 4.93 11.88
CA GLY A 112 -13.39 6.20 11.63
C GLY A 112 -13.31 6.70 10.18
N LEU A 113 -12.78 5.88 9.26
CA LEU A 113 -12.60 6.24 7.85
C LEU A 113 -13.74 5.65 7.00
N LEU A 114 -14.23 6.44 6.06
CA LEU A 114 -15.25 6.04 5.09
C LEU A 114 -14.63 6.00 3.68
N VAL A 115 -15.36 5.43 2.74
CA VAL A 115 -14.99 5.43 1.32
C VAL A 115 -16.09 6.08 0.52
N GLU A 116 -15.77 7.16 -0.15
CA GLU A 116 -16.72 7.98 -0.92
C GLU A 116 -16.34 8.07 -2.39
N GLN A 117 -17.34 8.32 -3.22
CA GLN A 117 -17.15 8.54 -4.65
C GLN A 117 -16.80 10.01 -4.90
N VAL A 118 -15.69 10.23 -5.60
CA VAL A 118 -15.31 11.59 -6.02
C VAL A 118 -15.85 11.93 -7.41
N LYS A 119 -15.96 13.23 -7.70
CA LYS A 119 -16.57 13.77 -8.94
C LYS A 119 -16.01 13.20 -10.25
N LYS A 120 -14.78 12.70 -10.26
CA LYS A 120 -14.14 12.08 -11.42
C LYS A 120 -14.36 10.55 -11.53
N GLY A 121 -15.24 9.99 -10.71
CA GLY A 121 -15.66 8.58 -10.79
C GLY A 121 -14.80 7.56 -10.05
N GLY A 122 -13.76 7.99 -9.33
CA GLY A 122 -12.97 7.14 -8.44
C GLY A 122 -13.55 7.09 -7.02
N LEU A 123 -13.08 6.13 -6.22
CA LEU A 123 -13.39 6.00 -4.80
C LEU A 123 -12.18 6.45 -3.99
N GLN A 124 -12.39 7.27 -2.98
CA GLN A 124 -11.34 7.78 -2.09
C GLN A 124 -11.74 7.62 -0.62
N ILE A 125 -10.74 7.64 0.26
CA ILE A 125 -10.98 7.68 1.70
C ILE A 125 -11.50 9.07 2.07
N SER A 126 -12.51 9.11 2.94
CA SER A 126 -13.04 10.31 3.57
C SER A 126 -13.09 10.15 5.09
N GLY A 127 -13.05 11.23 5.81
CA GLY A 127 -13.03 11.29 7.27
C GLY A 127 -12.32 12.56 7.75
N GLU A 128 -12.00 12.61 9.04
CA GLU A 128 -11.20 13.69 9.59
C GLU A 128 -9.79 13.70 8.96
N TYR A 129 -9.27 14.88 8.67
CA TYR A 129 -7.99 15.03 7.97
C TYR A 129 -6.85 14.28 8.67
N GLU A 130 -6.76 14.43 10.00
CA GLU A 130 -5.73 13.76 10.78
C GLU A 130 -5.78 12.22 10.69
N ASP A 131 -6.97 11.65 10.67
CA ASP A 131 -7.15 10.20 10.60
C ASP A 131 -6.78 9.66 9.20
N ILE A 132 -7.12 10.42 8.15
CA ILE A 132 -6.69 10.11 6.78
C ILE A 132 -5.16 10.14 6.69
N GLU A 133 -4.51 11.20 7.20
CA GLU A 133 -3.05 11.32 7.13
C GLU A 133 -2.34 10.26 7.99
N LYS A 134 -2.82 9.98 9.20
CA LYS A 134 -2.32 8.88 10.03
C LYS A 134 -2.41 7.53 9.30
N PHE A 135 -3.54 7.27 8.63
CA PHE A 135 -3.70 6.05 7.84
C PHE A 135 -2.71 6.00 6.67
N ARG A 136 -2.58 7.10 5.91
CA ARG A 136 -1.66 7.20 4.76
C ARG A 136 -0.22 6.97 5.17
N ILE A 137 0.25 7.64 6.23
CA ILE A 137 1.61 7.51 6.75
C ILE A 137 1.86 6.08 7.22
N LYS A 138 0.99 5.54 8.09
CA LYS A 138 1.11 4.17 8.61
C LYS A 138 1.15 3.14 7.49
N PHE A 139 0.33 3.32 6.46
CA PHE A 139 0.30 2.43 5.31
C PHE A 139 1.57 2.55 4.46
N LEU A 140 2.04 3.77 4.20
CA LEU A 140 3.28 4.01 3.46
C LEU A 140 4.50 3.44 4.18
N MET A 141 4.63 3.62 5.48
CA MET A 141 5.74 3.09 6.27
C MET A 141 5.95 1.58 6.04
N LYS A 142 4.86 0.83 5.84
CA LYS A 142 4.90 -0.62 5.57
C LYS A 142 5.67 -0.99 4.31
N TYR A 143 5.63 -0.13 3.29
CA TYR A 143 6.25 -0.38 1.98
C TYR A 143 7.35 0.62 1.62
N LEU A 144 7.67 1.52 2.55
CA LEU A 144 8.61 2.63 2.32
C LEU A 144 9.99 2.15 1.88
N GLN A 145 10.54 1.17 2.60
CA GLN A 145 11.87 0.64 2.29
C GLN A 145 11.91 -0.03 0.92
N LEU A 146 10.86 -0.79 0.59
CA LEU A 146 10.67 -1.39 -0.74
C LEU A 146 10.71 -0.32 -1.83
N TYR A 147 10.04 0.80 -1.62
CA TYR A 147 9.95 1.89 -2.58
C TYR A 147 11.25 2.67 -2.71
N LEU A 148 11.85 3.09 -1.59
CA LEU A 148 13.07 3.90 -1.58
C LEU A 148 14.30 3.14 -2.09
N ASP A 149 14.42 1.86 -1.77
CA ASP A 149 15.56 1.03 -2.18
C ASP A 149 15.35 0.37 -3.55
N ASN A 150 14.13 0.43 -4.09
CA ASN A 150 13.76 -0.16 -5.37
C ASN A 150 14.15 -1.65 -5.48
N ARG A 151 13.98 -2.41 -4.40
CA ARG A 151 14.38 -3.83 -4.31
C ARG A 151 13.18 -4.72 -4.02
N PRO A 152 12.42 -5.14 -5.05
CA PRO A 152 11.33 -6.07 -4.85
C PRO A 152 11.87 -7.48 -4.59
N GLY A 153 11.28 -8.16 -3.62
CA GLY A 153 11.50 -9.58 -3.37
C GLY A 153 10.48 -10.44 -4.13
N LYS A 154 9.33 -10.69 -3.52
CA LYS A 154 8.27 -11.55 -4.04
C LYS A 154 7.43 -10.84 -5.12
N SER A 155 6.64 -11.63 -5.86
CA SER A 155 5.73 -11.15 -6.90
C SER A 155 4.79 -10.04 -6.42
N PHE A 156 4.16 -10.22 -5.26
CA PHE A 156 3.31 -9.20 -4.64
C PHE A 156 4.06 -7.88 -4.40
N GLU A 157 5.29 -7.93 -3.88
CA GLU A 157 6.10 -6.72 -3.66
C GLU A 157 6.44 -5.99 -4.95
N LYS A 158 6.65 -6.74 -6.06
CA LYS A 158 6.82 -6.13 -7.40
C LYS A 158 5.58 -5.36 -7.83
N ILE A 159 4.38 -5.92 -7.58
CA ILE A 159 3.12 -5.25 -7.90
C ILE A 159 2.98 -3.97 -7.08
N ILE A 160 3.18 -4.03 -5.76
CA ILE A 160 3.14 -2.87 -4.87
C ILE A 160 4.15 -1.80 -5.33
N LEU A 161 5.39 -2.18 -5.59
CA LEU A 161 6.45 -1.27 -6.04
C LEU A 161 6.07 -0.58 -7.36
N ASN A 162 5.58 -1.32 -8.33
CA ASN A 162 5.17 -0.76 -9.61
C ASN A 162 3.98 0.20 -9.45
N MET A 163 3.02 -0.16 -8.59
CA MET A 163 1.89 0.74 -8.30
C MET A 163 2.34 2.02 -7.60
N MET A 164 3.26 1.94 -6.65
CA MET A 164 3.82 3.13 -6.00
C MET A 164 4.56 4.02 -7.00
N LYS A 165 5.34 3.42 -7.93
CA LYS A 165 5.99 4.17 -9.02
C LYS A 165 4.97 4.87 -9.93
N ASP A 166 3.89 4.18 -10.30
CA ASP A 166 2.81 4.73 -11.11
C ASP A 166 2.08 5.90 -10.41
N ILE A 167 1.94 5.83 -9.08
CA ILE A 167 1.25 6.83 -8.27
C ILE A 167 2.14 8.05 -8.03
N PHE A 168 3.34 7.84 -7.48
CA PHE A 168 4.24 8.94 -7.10
C PHE A 168 4.94 9.58 -8.30
N ARG A 169 5.29 8.79 -9.31
CA ARG A 169 6.02 9.22 -10.52
C ARG A 169 7.26 10.05 -10.18
N LEU A 170 8.01 9.62 -9.18
CA LEU A 170 9.25 10.30 -8.80
C LEU A 170 10.36 9.92 -9.77
N ASN A 171 11.14 10.92 -10.18
CA ASN A 171 12.34 10.73 -10.98
C ASN A 171 13.43 9.99 -10.19
N ASN A 172 13.55 10.33 -8.90
CA ASN A 172 14.52 9.70 -8.01
C ASN A 172 13.99 9.58 -6.57
N PRO A 173 13.31 8.47 -6.21
CA PRO A 173 12.82 8.27 -4.83
C PRO A 173 13.92 8.32 -3.76
N GLY A 174 15.16 7.99 -4.12
CA GLY A 174 16.30 8.03 -3.21
C GLY A 174 16.66 9.43 -2.70
N LEU A 175 16.21 10.50 -3.39
CA LEU A 175 16.42 11.87 -2.94
C LEU A 175 15.74 12.17 -1.60
N VAL A 176 14.57 11.56 -1.32
CA VAL A 176 13.90 11.70 -0.03
C VAL A 176 14.79 11.19 1.10
N LYS A 177 15.41 10.03 0.92
CA LYS A 177 16.35 9.45 1.89
C LYS A 177 17.60 10.32 2.06
N LYS A 178 18.15 10.82 0.95
CA LYS A 178 19.33 11.72 0.94
C LYS A 178 19.01 13.04 1.66
N PHE A 179 17.86 13.63 1.37
CA PHE A 179 17.40 14.87 2.00
C PHE A 179 17.33 14.73 3.52
N ILE A 180 16.59 13.71 4.04
CA ILE A 180 16.43 13.51 5.48
C ILE A 180 17.80 13.32 6.15
N LYS A 181 18.71 12.55 5.52
CA LYS A 181 20.08 12.37 6.06
C LYS A 181 20.88 13.67 6.09
N ASN A 182 20.75 14.52 5.06
CA ASN A 182 21.46 15.80 5.01
C ASN A 182 20.93 16.77 6.07
N VAL A 183 19.61 16.84 6.27
CA VAL A 183 18.98 17.63 7.35
C VAL A 183 19.45 17.14 8.71
N ALA A 184 19.38 15.84 8.97
CA ALA A 184 19.84 15.24 10.23
C ALA A 184 21.31 15.53 10.50
N LYS A 185 22.18 15.39 9.49
CA LYS A 185 23.60 15.72 9.59
C LYS A 185 23.83 17.20 9.89
N ASN A 186 23.07 18.10 9.28
CA ASN A 186 23.20 19.54 9.49
C ASN A 186 22.77 19.97 10.90
N LEU A 187 21.81 19.22 11.49
CA LEU A 187 21.32 19.43 12.86
C LEU A 187 22.10 18.62 13.91
N GLU A 188 23.09 17.84 13.48
CA GLU A 188 23.88 16.95 14.35
C GLU A 188 23.04 15.95 15.17
N ILE A 189 21.92 15.49 14.57
CA ILE A 189 21.01 14.54 15.21
C ILE A 189 21.05 13.16 14.53
N ILE A 190 20.69 12.13 15.31
CA ILE A 190 20.50 10.77 14.82
C ILE A 190 18.99 10.50 14.75
N ILE A 191 18.48 10.15 13.57
CA ILE A 191 17.08 9.80 13.37
C ILE A 191 16.99 8.27 13.33
N SER A 192 16.21 7.68 14.26
CA SER A 192 15.92 6.24 14.25
C SER A 192 14.93 5.87 13.16
N ASP A 193 14.74 4.56 12.93
CA ASP A 193 13.96 4.05 11.78
C ASP A 193 12.50 4.51 11.79
N GLU A 194 11.85 4.58 12.95
CA GLU A 194 10.44 4.98 13.04
C GLU A 194 10.22 6.45 12.69
N PRO A 195 10.88 7.44 13.33
CA PRO A 195 10.81 8.84 12.90
C PRO A 195 11.23 9.05 11.46
N PHE A 196 12.26 8.35 10.98
CA PHE A 196 12.63 8.39 9.57
C PHE A 196 11.47 7.95 8.66
N GLY A 197 10.81 6.85 9.02
CA GLY A 197 9.67 6.33 8.29
C GLY A 197 8.50 7.32 8.24
N ILE A 198 8.19 7.98 9.34
CA ILE A 198 7.14 9.00 9.44
C ILE A 198 7.47 10.19 8.53
N ILE A 199 8.67 10.78 8.68
CA ILE A 199 9.11 11.95 7.91
C ILE A 199 9.14 11.63 6.41
N ALA A 200 9.73 10.51 6.02
CA ALA A 200 9.81 10.12 4.62
C ALA A 200 8.43 9.87 4.00
N SER A 201 7.52 9.23 4.74
CA SER A 201 6.15 8.99 4.29
C SER A 201 5.39 10.31 4.13
N TYR A 202 5.51 11.22 5.09
CA TYR A 202 4.91 12.55 5.00
C TYR A 202 5.44 13.32 3.78
N MET A 203 6.75 13.38 3.58
CA MET A 203 7.35 14.01 2.41
C MET A 203 6.82 13.45 1.09
N LEU A 204 6.71 12.13 0.98
CA LEU A 204 6.13 11.49 -0.21
C LEU A 204 4.69 11.94 -0.46
N ILE A 205 3.88 12.05 0.60
CA ILE A 205 2.50 12.53 0.51
C ILE A 205 2.46 14.00 0.05
N VAL A 206 3.30 14.84 0.62
CA VAL A 206 3.39 16.26 0.25
C VAL A 206 3.80 16.41 -1.21
N ILE A 207 4.81 15.69 -1.69
CA ILE A 207 5.23 15.67 -3.09
C ILE A 207 4.07 15.23 -3.99
N LEU A 208 3.38 14.15 -3.62
CA LEU A 208 2.23 13.63 -4.37
C LEU A 208 1.10 14.66 -4.48
N ASN A 209 0.77 15.33 -3.38
CA ASN A 209 -0.26 16.36 -3.34
C ASN A 209 0.12 17.55 -4.24
N ASN A 210 1.38 18.02 -4.19
CA ASN A 210 1.87 19.08 -5.07
C ASN A 210 1.75 18.70 -6.55
N LYS A 211 2.24 17.51 -6.94
CA LYS A 211 2.14 17.00 -8.31
C LYS A 211 0.69 16.84 -8.80
N SER A 212 -0.23 16.58 -7.88
CA SER A 212 -1.66 16.36 -8.18
C SER A 212 -2.49 17.64 -8.16
N GLY A 213 -1.89 18.77 -7.80
CA GLY A 213 -2.61 20.04 -7.59
C GLY A 213 -3.60 19.99 -6.42
N LYS A 214 -3.42 19.07 -5.48
CA LYS A 214 -4.21 19.03 -4.24
C LYS A 214 -3.53 19.94 -3.22
N GLU A 215 -4.28 20.94 -2.74
CA GLU A 215 -3.77 21.77 -1.64
C GLU A 215 -3.75 20.98 -0.34
N ASN A 216 -2.65 21.06 0.40
CA ASN A 216 -2.60 20.61 1.79
C ASN A 216 -3.38 21.66 2.62
N LEU A 217 -4.43 21.21 3.27
CA LEU A 217 -5.52 22.09 3.73
C LEU A 217 -5.32 22.72 5.11
N GLN A 218 -4.22 22.50 5.79
CA GLN A 218 -3.96 23.19 7.06
C GLN A 218 -2.82 24.17 6.89
N GLU A 219 -3.17 25.44 6.75
CA GLU A 219 -2.21 26.53 6.92
C GLU A 219 -1.99 26.73 8.42
N PRO A 220 -0.73 26.67 8.93
CA PRO A 220 -0.45 27.01 10.31
C PRO A 220 -0.88 28.44 10.61
N ALA A 221 -1.24 28.73 11.86
CA ALA A 221 -1.50 30.09 12.27
C ALA A 221 -0.28 30.99 11.98
N VAL A 222 -0.50 32.24 11.58
CA VAL A 222 0.58 33.18 11.20
C VAL A 222 1.66 33.29 12.28
N THR A 223 1.28 33.17 13.56
CA THR A 223 2.19 33.16 14.70
C THR A 223 3.07 31.91 14.75
N GLU A 224 2.52 30.75 14.41
CA GLU A 224 3.25 29.47 14.34
C GLU A 224 4.23 29.45 13.16
N GLU A 225 3.82 29.95 12.02
CA GLU A 225 4.69 30.05 10.85
C GLU A 225 5.91 30.93 11.11
N ARG A 226 5.74 32.05 11.80
CA ARG A 226 6.85 32.93 12.19
C ARG A 226 7.82 32.24 13.12
N PHE A 227 7.30 31.54 14.13
CA PHE A 227 8.13 30.78 15.09
C PHE A 227 8.92 29.67 14.39
N LEU A 228 8.25 28.89 13.49
CA LEU A 228 8.91 27.81 12.76
C LEU A 228 10.08 28.32 11.90
N LYS A 229 9.94 29.47 11.24
CA LYS A 229 11.01 30.07 10.42
C LYS A 229 12.26 30.46 11.19
N GLU A 230 12.16 30.62 12.50
CA GLU A 230 13.29 30.94 13.38
C GLU A 230 14.06 29.70 13.88
N THR A 231 13.52 28.48 13.63
CA THR A 231 14.14 27.23 14.07
C THR A 231 15.32 26.80 13.19
N ASP A 232 16.24 26.03 13.75
CA ASP A 232 17.36 25.45 13.01
C ASP A 232 16.88 24.35 12.06
N GLU A 233 15.81 23.63 12.42
CA GLU A 233 15.16 22.64 11.60
C GLU A 233 14.67 23.27 10.28
N TYR A 234 13.93 24.38 10.37
CA TYR A 234 13.44 25.07 9.19
C TYR A 234 14.60 25.54 8.28
N ARG A 235 15.63 26.17 8.86
CA ARG A 235 16.80 26.63 8.12
C ARG A 235 17.52 25.46 7.42
N SER A 236 17.63 24.32 8.11
CA SER A 236 18.24 23.11 7.55
C SER A 236 17.41 22.54 6.41
N ILE A 237 16.08 22.51 6.55
CA ILE A 237 15.15 22.04 5.50
C ILE A 237 15.29 22.92 4.25
N ILE A 238 15.16 24.25 4.39
CA ILE A 238 15.27 25.20 3.28
C ILE A 238 16.58 25.05 2.52
N LYS A 239 17.68 24.81 3.21
CA LYS A 239 19.00 24.61 2.60
C LYS A 239 19.06 23.41 1.65
N HIS A 240 18.28 22.37 1.94
CA HIS A 240 18.37 21.09 1.21
C HIS A 240 17.16 20.76 0.32
N ILE A 241 16.04 21.49 0.48
CA ILE A 241 14.76 21.17 -0.22
C ILE A 241 14.83 21.43 -1.73
N SER A 242 15.66 22.38 -2.16
CA SER A 242 15.78 22.79 -3.56
C SER A 242 16.21 21.64 -4.48
N GLU A 243 16.95 20.66 -3.99
CA GLU A 243 17.35 19.50 -4.77
C GLU A 243 16.12 18.65 -5.16
N ILE A 244 15.17 18.50 -4.23
CA ILE A 244 13.92 17.78 -4.50
C ILE A 244 13.02 18.61 -5.43
N GLU A 245 12.91 19.93 -5.19
CA GLU A 245 12.09 20.82 -6.02
C GLU A 245 12.52 20.77 -7.49
N MET A 246 13.84 20.85 -7.74
CA MET A 246 14.38 20.77 -9.10
C MET A 246 14.18 19.38 -9.72
N ALA A 247 14.44 18.32 -8.97
CA ALA A 247 14.36 16.95 -9.49
C ALA A 247 12.93 16.54 -9.82
N GLU A 248 11.95 17.01 -9.05
CA GLU A 248 10.55 16.61 -9.16
C GLU A 248 9.67 17.67 -9.86
N GLU A 249 10.28 18.80 -10.29
CA GLU A 249 9.61 19.93 -10.97
C GLU A 249 8.43 20.48 -10.17
N ILE A 250 8.60 20.59 -8.85
CA ILE A 250 7.61 21.11 -7.92
C ILE A 250 8.18 22.30 -7.15
N LYS A 251 7.29 23.02 -6.47
CA LYS A 251 7.67 24.04 -5.50
C LYS A 251 6.87 23.88 -4.22
N PHE A 252 7.55 23.68 -3.12
CA PHE A 252 6.89 23.61 -1.82
C PHE A 252 6.41 24.98 -1.39
N LYS A 253 5.19 25.07 -0.85
CA LYS A 253 4.71 26.26 -0.15
C LYS A 253 5.39 26.32 1.23
N ASN A 254 5.56 27.53 1.78
CA ASN A 254 6.15 27.70 3.13
C ASN A 254 5.45 26.89 4.23
N THR A 255 4.16 26.64 4.06
CA THR A 255 3.33 25.83 4.98
C THR A 255 3.54 24.32 4.86
N GLN A 256 4.34 23.88 3.90
CA GLN A 256 4.64 22.46 3.65
C GLN A 256 6.07 22.07 4.08
N ILE A 257 6.83 23.06 4.50
CA ILE A 257 8.20 22.97 4.96
C ILE A 257 8.23 23.04 6.48
#